data_45aa9b98d3d4d188f11082cfbe5f8ceb
#
_entry.id   45aa9b98d3d4d188f11082cfbe5f8ceb
#
_cell.length_a   1.000
_cell.length_b   1.000
_cell.length_c   1.000
_cell.angle_alpha   90.00
_cell.angle_beta   90.00
_cell.angle_gamma   90.00
#
_symmetry.space_group_name_H-M   'P 1'
#
loop_
_entity.id
_entity.type
_entity.pdbx_description
1 polymer ?
#
loop_
_entity_poly.entity_id
_entity_poly.type
_entity_poly.pdbx_seq_one_letter_code
_entity_poly.pdbx_strand_id
1 'polypeptide(L)'
;SHNVTLRDFERDYSFGKDVQIPEEVEQQATFEGFLRPDGRVGTRNYIGVLTSVNCSATVAKYIGAAFDKEGETELGNLDGVVAFTHGTGCGMNQGNGLALLRRTMAGYAAHPNLAAVLVVGLGCEVNQIPDWLKEAGLEAGPQLRTMVIQESGGTRKTVERGVSMVREMIPDFKSIQRQTVPASHLTLGLECGGSDAYSGITANPS
;
A
#
# COMPACT_ATOMS: atom_id res chain seq x y z
N SER A 1 -20.19 13.94 24.97
CA SER A 1 -19.31 12.90 24.48
C SER A 1 -19.34 12.84 22.96
N HIS A 2 -18.29 12.37 22.34
CA HIS A 2 -18.09 12.28 20.88
C HIS A 2 -19.26 11.62 20.12
N ASN A 3 -19.79 10.53 20.67
CA ASN A 3 -20.80 9.75 19.99
C ASN A 3 -22.15 10.48 19.87
N VAL A 4 -22.47 11.35 20.81
CA VAL A 4 -23.70 12.17 20.75
C VAL A 4 -23.58 13.25 19.70
N THR A 5 -22.43 13.91 19.63
CA THR A 5 -22.15 14.98 18.65
C THR A 5 -22.15 14.44 17.22
N LEU A 6 -21.49 13.30 16.97
CA LEU A 6 -21.46 12.67 15.66
C LEU A 6 -22.84 12.22 15.19
N ARG A 7 -23.65 11.67 16.10
CA ARG A 7 -24.98 11.18 15.78
C ARG A 7 -25.94 12.32 15.41
N ASP A 8 -25.89 13.42 16.16
CA ASP A 8 -26.69 14.60 15.85
C ASP A 8 -26.22 15.29 14.57
N PHE A 9 -24.93 15.33 14.34
CA PHE A 9 -24.34 15.86 13.11
C PHE A 9 -24.76 15.06 11.86
N GLU A 10 -24.72 13.73 11.91
CA GLU A 10 -25.18 12.89 10.78
C GLU A 10 -26.66 13.13 10.46
N ARG A 11 -27.49 13.32 11.47
CA ARG A 11 -28.92 13.56 11.28
C ARG A 11 -29.23 14.93 10.70
N ASP A 12 -28.56 15.95 11.19
CA ASP A 12 -28.87 17.35 10.90
C ASP A 12 -27.97 17.95 9.81
N TYR A 13 -26.96 17.19 9.36
CA TYR A 13 -26.05 17.63 8.32
C TYR A 13 -26.73 17.72 6.95
N SER A 14 -26.71 18.91 6.36
CA SER A 14 -27.06 19.08 4.95
C SER A 14 -25.84 19.52 4.17
N PHE A 15 -25.41 18.68 3.23
CA PHE A 15 -24.27 18.98 2.38
C PHE A 15 -24.56 20.20 1.49
N GLY A 16 -23.63 21.13 1.46
CA GLY A 16 -23.52 22.06 0.35
C GLY A 16 -24.11 23.44 0.49
N LYS A 17 -24.67 23.85 1.66
CA LYS A 17 -25.17 25.23 1.79
C LYS A 17 -24.09 26.30 1.74
N ASP A 18 -22.90 26.00 2.22
CA ASP A 18 -21.78 26.95 2.35
C ASP A 18 -20.50 26.47 1.63
N VAL A 19 -20.59 25.42 0.80
CA VAL A 19 -19.45 24.92 0.04
C VAL A 19 -19.29 25.78 -1.23
N GLN A 20 -18.21 26.53 -1.29
CA GLN A 20 -17.76 27.17 -2.52
C GLN A 20 -16.95 26.16 -3.33
N ILE A 21 -17.50 25.72 -4.45
CA ILE A 21 -16.76 24.90 -5.41
C ILE A 21 -15.85 25.85 -6.20
N PRO A 22 -14.52 25.67 -6.19
CA PRO A 22 -13.62 26.49 -6.99
C PRO A 22 -14.00 26.41 -8.48
N GLU A 23 -13.88 27.53 -9.20
CA GLU A 23 -14.03 27.53 -10.65
C GLU A 23 -12.96 26.64 -11.30
N GLU A 24 -13.33 25.96 -12.39
CA GLU A 24 -12.37 25.19 -13.17
C GLU A 24 -11.27 26.11 -13.71
N VAL A 25 -10.01 25.76 -13.44
CA VAL A 25 -8.88 26.51 -13.99
C VAL A 25 -8.69 26.18 -15.46
N GLU A 26 -8.49 27.21 -16.30
CA GLU A 26 -8.24 27.03 -17.74
C GLU A 26 -6.98 26.20 -18.00
N GLN A 27 -5.95 26.34 -17.16
CA GLN A 27 -4.70 25.60 -17.28
C GLN A 27 -4.60 24.59 -16.15
N GLN A 28 -4.75 23.30 -16.47
CA GLN A 28 -4.59 22.22 -15.51
C GLN A 28 -3.10 22.02 -15.17
N ALA A 29 -2.80 21.94 -13.89
CA ALA A 29 -1.47 21.57 -13.41
C ALA A 29 -1.14 20.11 -13.77
N THR A 30 0.15 19.85 -14.01
CA THR A 30 0.68 18.52 -14.31
C THR A 30 1.83 18.17 -13.37
N PHE A 31 2.16 16.89 -13.29
CA PHE A 31 3.33 16.40 -12.56
C PHE A 31 3.95 15.19 -13.26
N GLU A 32 5.20 14.88 -12.92
CA GLU A 32 5.89 13.70 -13.42
C GLU A 32 5.58 12.48 -12.54
N GLY A 33 4.73 11.56 -13.08
CA GLY A 33 4.23 10.39 -12.37
C GLY A 33 4.50 9.08 -13.11
N PHE A 34 4.38 7.97 -12.41
CA PHE A 34 4.50 6.62 -12.97
C PHE A 34 3.11 6.11 -13.36
N LEU A 35 2.81 6.13 -14.65
CA LEU A 35 1.54 5.60 -15.18
C LEU A 35 1.56 4.07 -15.11
N ARG A 36 0.54 3.49 -14.47
CA ARG A 36 0.36 2.05 -14.36
C ARG A 36 -0.54 1.50 -15.47
N PRO A 37 -0.47 0.19 -15.77
CA PRO A 37 -1.28 -0.42 -16.82
C PRO A 37 -2.80 -0.27 -16.63
N ASP A 38 -3.25 -0.11 -15.40
CA ASP A 38 -4.65 0.13 -15.03
C ASP A 38 -5.09 1.60 -15.09
N GLY A 39 -4.20 2.50 -15.54
CA GLY A 39 -4.45 3.94 -15.68
C GLY A 39 -4.24 4.76 -14.41
N ARG A 40 -3.95 4.12 -13.26
CA ARG A 40 -3.58 4.85 -12.03
C ARG A 40 -2.16 5.40 -12.12
N VAL A 41 -1.87 6.42 -11.33
CA VAL A 41 -0.56 7.09 -11.37
C VAL A 41 0.09 7.04 -9.99
N GLY A 42 1.31 6.53 -9.94
CA GLY A 42 2.17 6.59 -8.77
C GLY A 42 3.05 7.84 -8.77
N THR A 43 3.23 8.44 -7.61
CA THR A 43 4.24 9.50 -7.38
C THR A 43 5.61 8.90 -7.05
N ARG A 44 5.63 7.59 -6.74
CA ARG A 44 6.80 6.80 -6.39
C ARG A 44 6.78 5.45 -7.12
N ASN A 45 7.93 4.75 -7.09
CA ASN A 45 8.12 3.48 -7.78
C ASN A 45 8.88 2.50 -6.90
N TYR A 46 8.19 1.88 -5.91
CA TYR A 46 8.79 0.93 -4.99
C TYR A 46 8.46 -0.52 -5.35
N ILE A 47 9.28 -1.45 -4.88
CA ILE A 47 8.86 -2.85 -4.68
C ILE A 47 8.43 -3.00 -3.23
N GLY A 48 7.19 -3.47 -3.01
CA GLY A 48 6.63 -3.70 -1.69
C GLY A 48 6.88 -5.13 -1.22
N VAL A 49 7.28 -5.31 0.05
CA VAL A 49 7.30 -6.61 0.72
C VAL A 49 6.20 -6.61 1.79
N LEU A 50 5.07 -7.23 1.48
CA LEU A 50 3.89 -7.27 2.33
C LEU A 50 3.89 -8.54 3.20
N THR A 51 3.27 -8.44 4.38
CA THR A 51 3.08 -9.59 5.26
C THR A 51 1.60 -9.98 5.34
N SER A 52 1.30 -11.30 5.28
CA SER A 52 -0.07 -11.80 5.54
C SER A 52 -0.36 -11.90 7.04
N VAL A 53 0.68 -11.91 7.86
CA VAL A 53 0.63 -12.15 9.30
C VAL A 53 1.80 -11.46 10.01
N ASN A 54 1.59 -11.05 11.27
CA ASN A 54 2.63 -10.45 12.09
C ASN A 54 3.90 -11.31 12.26
N CYS A 55 3.77 -12.63 12.22
CA CYS A 55 4.89 -13.56 12.34
C CYS A 55 5.91 -13.46 11.18
N SER A 56 5.48 -12.99 10.02
CA SER A 56 6.37 -12.74 8.86
C SER A 56 7.00 -11.35 8.83
N ALA A 57 6.65 -10.47 9.79
CA ALA A 57 7.09 -9.08 9.80
C ALA A 57 8.62 -8.91 9.81
N THR A 58 9.33 -9.70 10.64
CA THR A 58 10.80 -9.63 10.74
C THR A 58 11.46 -10.08 9.43
N VAL A 59 10.92 -11.12 8.79
CA VAL A 59 11.41 -11.60 7.48
C VAL A 59 11.25 -10.50 6.43
N ALA A 60 10.06 -9.88 6.34
CA ALA A 60 9.83 -8.80 5.39
C ALA A 60 10.77 -7.61 5.60
N LYS A 61 11.00 -7.21 6.87
CA LYS A 61 11.96 -6.15 7.22
C LYS A 61 13.38 -6.49 6.79
N TYR A 62 13.84 -7.72 7.00
CA TYR A 62 15.20 -8.13 6.59
C TYR A 62 15.33 -8.19 5.07
N ILE A 63 14.26 -8.60 4.35
CA ILE A 63 14.27 -8.56 2.89
C ILE A 63 14.39 -7.11 2.41
N GLY A 64 13.56 -6.18 2.92
CA GLY A 64 13.65 -4.76 2.55
C GLY A 64 15.02 -4.16 2.86
N ALA A 65 15.52 -4.35 4.08
CA ALA A 65 16.81 -3.82 4.54
C ALA A 65 18.02 -4.31 3.72
N ALA A 66 17.91 -5.45 3.04
CA ALA A 66 18.98 -5.93 2.14
C ALA A 66 19.23 -4.99 0.96
N PHE A 67 18.28 -4.10 0.64
CA PHE A 67 18.35 -3.14 -0.47
C PHE A 67 18.60 -1.70 -0.03
N ASP A 68 18.71 -1.40 1.26
CA ASP A 68 18.87 -0.03 1.79
C ASP A 68 20.13 0.68 1.30
N LYS A 69 21.13 -0.08 0.86
CA LYS A 69 22.41 0.44 0.37
C LYS A 69 22.56 0.36 -1.15
N GLU A 70 21.57 -0.17 -1.85
CA GLU A 70 21.58 -0.26 -3.29
C GLU A 70 21.21 1.10 -3.91
N GLY A 71 21.97 1.51 -4.91
CA GLY A 71 21.83 2.79 -5.57
C GLY A 71 21.15 2.69 -6.93
N GLU A 72 21.22 3.79 -7.67
CA GLU A 72 20.61 3.91 -9.01
C GLU A 72 21.10 2.87 -10.01
N THR A 73 22.36 2.42 -9.88
CA THR A 73 22.94 1.40 -10.77
C THR A 73 22.17 0.06 -10.68
N GLU A 74 21.78 -0.35 -9.49
CA GLU A 74 21.07 -1.59 -9.22
C GLU A 74 19.56 -1.43 -9.40
N LEU A 75 19.00 -0.35 -8.86
CA LEU A 75 17.56 -0.10 -8.75
C LEU A 75 16.98 0.67 -9.96
N GLY A 76 17.79 1.42 -10.72
CA GLY A 76 17.31 2.25 -11.84
C GLY A 76 16.30 3.29 -11.36
N ASN A 77 15.11 3.28 -11.95
CA ASN A 77 14.02 4.18 -11.57
C ASN A 77 13.12 3.66 -10.42
N LEU A 78 13.54 2.59 -9.74
CA LEU A 78 12.90 2.18 -8.49
C LEU A 78 13.40 3.06 -7.34
N ASP A 79 12.48 3.55 -6.51
CA ASP A 79 12.80 4.33 -5.32
C ASP A 79 13.32 3.46 -4.14
N GLY A 80 13.22 2.13 -4.26
CA GLY A 80 13.71 1.17 -3.26
C GLY A 80 12.79 -0.03 -3.04
N VAL A 81 13.11 -0.79 -1.99
CA VAL A 81 12.33 -1.95 -1.54
C VAL A 81 11.82 -1.69 -0.14
N VAL A 82 10.50 -1.69 0.07
CA VAL A 82 9.88 -1.27 1.34
C VAL A 82 9.05 -2.38 1.94
N ALA A 83 9.28 -2.68 3.23
CA ALA A 83 8.51 -3.66 3.98
C ALA A 83 7.26 -3.04 4.61
N PHE A 84 6.08 -3.61 4.32
CA PHE A 84 4.81 -3.26 4.93
C PHE A 84 4.41 -4.35 5.92
N THR A 85 4.46 -4.02 7.20
CA THR A 85 4.22 -4.97 8.30
C THR A 85 3.09 -4.50 9.19
N HIS A 86 2.42 -5.46 9.83
CA HIS A 86 1.35 -5.20 10.79
C HIS A 86 1.43 -6.17 11.99
N GLY A 87 0.67 -5.88 13.04
CA GLY A 87 0.71 -6.63 14.30
C GLY A 87 -0.38 -7.70 14.47
N THR A 88 -1.05 -8.13 13.39
CA THR A 88 -2.22 -9.02 13.44
C THR A 88 -2.12 -10.18 12.45
N GLY A 89 -3.17 -10.98 12.30
CA GLY A 89 -3.27 -12.08 11.32
C GLY A 89 -3.07 -13.48 11.91
N CYS A 90 -2.37 -13.62 13.03
CA CYS A 90 -2.16 -14.91 13.72
C CYS A 90 -3.33 -15.18 14.66
N GLY A 91 -4.01 -16.33 14.50
CA GLY A 91 -5.06 -16.77 15.41
C GLY A 91 -6.28 -15.84 15.52
N MET A 92 -6.52 -14.96 14.58
CA MET A 92 -7.65 -14.05 14.60
C MET A 92 -8.95 -14.74 14.19
N ASN A 93 -10.07 -14.25 14.71
CA ASN A 93 -11.40 -14.75 14.34
C ASN A 93 -11.72 -14.41 12.87
N GLN A 94 -12.43 -15.30 12.22
CA GLN A 94 -13.07 -15.02 10.94
C GLN A 94 -14.23 -14.04 11.16
N GLY A 95 -14.22 -12.91 10.48
CA GLY A 95 -15.21 -11.85 10.62
C GLY A 95 -14.67 -10.49 10.18
N ASN A 96 -15.26 -9.42 10.71
CA ASN A 96 -14.95 -8.05 10.29
C ASN A 96 -13.46 -7.70 10.41
N GLY A 97 -12.74 -8.20 11.42
CA GLY A 97 -11.30 -7.95 11.58
C GLY A 97 -10.47 -8.57 10.46
N LEU A 98 -10.77 -9.81 10.07
CA LEU A 98 -10.09 -10.46 8.95
C LEU A 98 -10.44 -9.79 7.60
N ALA A 99 -11.72 -9.45 7.40
CA ALA A 99 -12.15 -8.73 6.21
C ALA A 99 -11.46 -7.35 6.07
N LEU A 100 -11.32 -6.62 7.18
CA LEU A 100 -10.59 -5.35 7.20
C LEU A 100 -9.11 -5.52 6.87
N LEU A 101 -8.44 -6.53 7.47
CA LEU A 101 -7.05 -6.85 7.18
C LEU A 101 -6.86 -7.18 5.69
N ARG A 102 -7.69 -8.06 5.14
CA ARG A 102 -7.63 -8.46 3.72
C ARG A 102 -7.83 -7.29 2.78
N ARG A 103 -8.83 -6.43 3.06
CA ARG A 103 -9.09 -5.22 2.29
C ARG A 103 -7.91 -4.24 2.34
N THR A 104 -7.31 -4.05 3.52
CA THR A 104 -6.14 -3.19 3.70
C THR A 104 -4.95 -3.71 2.92
N MET A 105 -4.65 -5.01 3.03
CA MET A 105 -3.56 -5.65 2.28
C MET A 105 -3.79 -5.56 0.77
N ALA A 106 -5.03 -5.76 0.29
CA ALA A 106 -5.36 -5.63 -1.12
C ALA A 106 -5.13 -4.20 -1.64
N GLY A 107 -5.50 -3.19 -0.83
CA GLY A 107 -5.23 -1.79 -1.14
C GLY A 107 -3.74 -1.49 -1.26
N TYR A 108 -2.91 -2.03 -0.37
CA TYR A 108 -1.45 -1.90 -0.48
C TYR A 108 -0.90 -2.67 -1.68
N ALA A 109 -1.32 -3.92 -1.90
CA ALA A 109 -0.85 -4.72 -3.04
C ALA A 109 -1.16 -4.06 -4.40
N ALA A 110 -2.28 -3.34 -4.47
CA ALA A 110 -2.72 -2.61 -5.65
C ALA A 110 -2.32 -1.12 -5.63
N HIS A 111 -1.49 -0.66 -4.69
CA HIS A 111 -1.16 0.76 -4.57
C HIS A 111 -0.30 1.24 -5.74
N PRO A 112 -0.62 2.36 -6.41
CA PRO A 112 0.09 2.81 -7.61
C PRO A 112 1.55 3.20 -7.38
N ASN A 113 1.97 3.46 -6.14
CA ASN A 113 3.37 3.67 -5.80
C ASN A 113 4.20 2.38 -5.73
N LEU A 114 3.55 1.21 -5.84
CA LEU A 114 4.23 -0.08 -5.90
C LEU A 114 4.23 -0.59 -7.35
N ALA A 115 5.43 -0.76 -7.91
CA ALA A 115 5.59 -1.38 -9.22
C ALA A 115 5.34 -2.88 -9.17
N ALA A 116 5.74 -3.48 -8.05
CA ALA A 116 5.58 -4.90 -7.79
C ALA A 116 5.54 -5.20 -6.29
N VAL A 117 5.06 -6.38 -5.93
CA VAL A 117 4.85 -6.80 -4.55
C VAL A 117 5.31 -8.24 -4.33
N LEU A 118 6.04 -8.48 -3.24
CA LEU A 118 6.30 -9.80 -2.69
C LEU A 118 5.49 -9.96 -1.40
N VAL A 119 4.60 -10.95 -1.33
CA VAL A 119 3.82 -11.26 -0.13
C VAL A 119 4.48 -12.41 0.63
N VAL A 120 4.74 -12.20 1.93
CA VAL A 120 5.39 -13.17 2.80
C VAL A 120 4.41 -13.66 3.86
N GLY A 121 4.07 -14.94 3.84
CA GLY A 121 3.26 -15.62 4.85
C GLY A 121 4.09 -16.49 5.79
N LEU A 122 3.47 -16.97 6.86
CA LEU A 122 4.06 -17.95 7.76
C LEU A 122 3.76 -19.39 7.31
N GLY A 123 2.48 -19.69 7.03
CA GLY A 123 1.97 -21.01 6.62
C GLY A 123 0.83 -21.56 7.49
N CYS A 124 0.71 -21.11 8.75
CA CYS A 124 -0.37 -21.54 9.66
C CYS A 124 -1.29 -20.39 10.12
N GLU A 125 -1.17 -19.24 9.52
CA GLU A 125 -2.04 -18.10 9.80
C GLU A 125 -3.48 -18.30 9.31
N VAL A 126 -4.44 -17.62 9.96
CA VAL A 126 -5.83 -17.61 9.49
C VAL A 126 -5.97 -16.87 8.16
N ASN A 127 -5.15 -15.87 7.93
CA ASN A 127 -5.13 -15.10 6.69
C ASN A 127 -4.26 -15.78 5.62
N GLN A 128 -4.70 -16.94 5.11
CA GLN A 128 -3.99 -17.68 4.08
C GLN A 128 -3.87 -16.87 2.78
N ILE A 129 -2.68 -16.84 2.19
CA ILE A 129 -2.40 -16.05 0.98
C ILE A 129 -3.29 -16.44 -0.19
N PRO A 130 -3.50 -17.74 -0.52
CA PRO A 130 -4.36 -18.11 -1.65
C PRO A 130 -5.81 -17.63 -1.49
N ASP A 131 -6.37 -17.72 -0.29
CA ASP A 131 -7.73 -17.29 -0.01
C ASP A 131 -7.86 -15.77 -0.11
N TRP A 132 -6.88 -15.05 0.43
CA TRP A 132 -6.82 -13.60 0.31
C TRP A 132 -6.70 -13.12 -1.13
N LEU A 133 -5.81 -13.71 -1.93
CA LEU A 133 -5.66 -13.35 -3.36
C LEU A 133 -6.97 -13.57 -4.12
N LYS A 134 -7.61 -14.72 -3.91
CA LYS A 134 -8.90 -15.03 -4.52
C LYS A 134 -9.99 -14.02 -4.15
N GLU A 135 -10.10 -13.66 -2.86
CA GLU A 135 -11.09 -12.70 -2.37
C GLU A 135 -10.81 -11.29 -2.90
N ALA A 136 -9.54 -10.91 -3.02
CA ALA A 136 -9.10 -9.61 -3.53
C ALA A 136 -9.15 -9.50 -5.07
N GLY A 137 -9.43 -10.60 -5.79
CA GLY A 137 -9.36 -10.63 -7.25
C GLY A 137 -7.94 -10.41 -7.79
N LEU A 138 -6.93 -10.80 -7.01
CA LEU A 138 -5.51 -10.67 -7.36
C LEU A 138 -4.95 -12.02 -7.82
N GLU A 139 -4.04 -11.99 -8.77
CA GLU A 139 -3.37 -13.18 -9.28
C GLU A 139 -1.86 -13.08 -9.06
N ALA A 140 -1.25 -14.22 -8.69
CA ALA A 140 0.19 -14.33 -8.62
C ALA A 140 0.80 -14.27 -10.04
N GLY A 141 1.87 -13.51 -10.20
CA GLY A 141 2.51 -13.30 -11.48
C GLY A 141 3.77 -12.45 -11.34
N PRO A 142 4.27 -11.84 -12.42
CA PRO A 142 5.48 -11.02 -12.37
C PRO A 142 5.39 -9.83 -11.40
N GLN A 143 4.21 -9.20 -11.29
CA GLN A 143 3.99 -8.05 -10.41
C GLN A 143 3.64 -8.42 -8.96
N LEU A 144 3.12 -9.64 -8.73
CA LEU A 144 2.75 -10.10 -7.40
C LEU A 144 3.27 -11.52 -7.19
N ARG A 145 4.34 -11.63 -6.39
CA ARG A 145 4.92 -12.93 -5.99
C ARG A 145 4.57 -13.25 -4.55
N THR A 146 4.56 -14.52 -4.22
CA THR A 146 4.24 -15.00 -2.87
C THR A 146 5.27 -15.99 -2.39
N MET A 147 5.48 -16.05 -1.07
CA MET A 147 6.30 -17.07 -0.41
C MET A 147 5.81 -17.33 1.01
N VAL A 148 6.13 -18.53 1.51
CA VAL A 148 5.72 -19.00 2.84
C VAL A 148 6.95 -19.48 3.62
N ILE A 149 7.09 -19.00 4.87
CA ILE A 149 8.26 -19.27 5.71
C ILE A 149 8.42 -20.76 5.99
N GLN A 150 7.33 -21.44 6.34
CA GLN A 150 7.37 -22.88 6.67
C GLN A 150 7.79 -23.73 5.46
N GLU A 151 7.38 -23.36 4.26
CA GLU A 151 7.76 -24.04 3.01
C GLU A 151 9.18 -23.69 2.55
N SER A 152 9.70 -22.55 2.95
CA SER A 152 11.04 -22.07 2.59
C SER A 152 12.15 -22.60 3.50
N GLY A 153 11.82 -23.34 4.54
CA GLY A 153 12.79 -23.94 5.46
C GLY A 153 13.28 -23.00 6.57
N GLY A 154 12.41 -22.08 7.01
CA GLY A 154 12.62 -21.19 8.16
C GLY A 154 13.14 -19.82 7.81
N THR A 155 13.24 -18.95 8.81
CA THR A 155 13.45 -17.50 8.68
C THR A 155 14.65 -17.15 7.79
N ARG A 156 15.83 -17.71 8.05
CA ARG A 156 17.06 -17.35 7.30
C ARG A 156 16.93 -17.67 5.81
N LYS A 157 16.52 -18.90 5.50
CA LYS A 157 16.34 -19.31 4.10
C LYS A 157 15.25 -18.52 3.38
N THR A 158 14.21 -18.13 4.12
CA THR A 158 13.15 -17.29 3.58
C THR A 158 13.65 -15.89 3.23
N VAL A 159 14.49 -15.29 4.08
CA VAL A 159 15.12 -13.99 3.79
C VAL A 159 16.02 -14.11 2.55
N GLU A 160 16.92 -15.11 2.51
CA GLU A 160 17.82 -15.33 1.36
C GLU A 160 17.02 -15.49 0.05
N ARG A 161 15.99 -16.33 0.08
CA ARG A 161 15.10 -16.54 -1.08
C ARG A 161 14.30 -15.29 -1.45
N GLY A 162 13.77 -14.57 -0.46
CA GLY A 162 13.02 -13.34 -0.69
C GLY A 162 13.86 -12.25 -1.33
N VAL A 163 15.11 -12.08 -0.89
CA VAL A 163 16.09 -11.18 -1.52
C VAL A 163 16.34 -11.60 -2.96
N SER A 164 16.55 -12.92 -3.23
CA SER A 164 16.71 -13.40 -4.60
C SER A 164 15.49 -13.10 -5.47
N MET A 165 14.27 -13.36 -4.96
CA MET A 165 13.04 -13.10 -5.69
C MET A 165 12.87 -11.62 -6.01
N VAL A 166 13.18 -10.71 -5.07
CA VAL A 166 13.13 -9.26 -5.33
C VAL A 166 14.18 -8.86 -6.38
N ARG A 167 15.41 -9.40 -6.31
CA ARG A 167 16.44 -9.16 -7.35
C ARG A 167 16.01 -9.61 -8.73
N GLU A 168 15.27 -10.71 -8.83
CA GLU A 168 14.68 -11.18 -10.09
C GLU A 168 13.54 -10.29 -10.60
N MET A 169 12.86 -9.55 -9.72
CA MET A 169 11.80 -8.61 -10.10
C MET A 169 12.35 -7.28 -10.59
N ILE A 170 13.45 -6.77 -10.02
CA ILE A 170 14.02 -5.44 -10.33
C ILE A 170 14.16 -5.18 -11.84
N PRO A 171 14.71 -6.07 -12.68
CA PRO A 171 14.88 -5.83 -14.11
C PRO A 171 13.60 -5.45 -14.85
N ASP A 172 12.45 -6.02 -14.46
CA ASP A 172 11.17 -5.81 -15.12
C ASP A 172 10.59 -4.41 -14.83
N PHE A 173 10.98 -3.79 -13.71
CA PHE A 173 10.38 -2.55 -13.22
C PHE A 173 11.33 -1.35 -13.13
N LYS A 174 12.64 -1.57 -13.13
CA LYS A 174 13.64 -0.50 -12.99
C LYS A 174 13.73 0.46 -14.17
N SER A 175 13.20 0.07 -15.33
CA SER A 175 13.22 0.89 -16.55
C SER A 175 11.95 1.74 -16.74
N ILE A 176 10.94 1.60 -15.88
CA ILE A 176 9.70 2.38 -15.99
C ILE A 176 10.01 3.85 -15.78
N GLN A 177 9.64 4.67 -16.76
CA GLN A 177 9.90 6.12 -16.76
C GLN A 177 8.70 6.90 -16.19
N ARG A 178 8.98 8.05 -15.62
CA ARG A 178 7.96 9.04 -15.31
C ARG A 178 7.40 9.63 -16.59
N GLN A 179 6.14 10.02 -16.54
CA GLN A 179 5.43 10.69 -17.63
C GLN A 179 4.72 11.90 -17.07
N THR A 180 4.57 12.95 -17.88
CA THR A 180 3.78 14.12 -17.54
C THR A 180 2.31 13.74 -17.54
N VAL A 181 1.66 13.88 -16.40
CA VAL A 181 0.25 13.51 -16.19
C VAL A 181 -0.50 14.64 -15.49
N PRO A 182 -1.83 14.76 -15.67
CA PRO A 182 -2.63 15.78 -15.00
C PRO A 182 -2.60 15.63 -13.47
N ALA A 183 -2.62 16.76 -12.75
CA ALA A 183 -2.69 16.77 -11.29
C ALA A 183 -3.98 16.13 -10.74
N SER A 184 -5.02 15.96 -11.56
CA SER A 184 -6.25 15.23 -11.21
C SER A 184 -6.03 13.77 -10.83
N HIS A 185 -4.86 13.18 -11.14
CA HIS A 185 -4.48 11.86 -10.66
C HIS A 185 -3.96 11.83 -9.22
N LEU A 186 -3.71 12.99 -8.61
CA LEU A 186 -3.25 13.05 -7.22
C LEU A 186 -4.40 12.78 -6.26
N THR A 187 -4.13 11.94 -5.26
CA THR A 187 -5.02 11.76 -4.10
C THR A 187 -4.31 12.30 -2.88
N LEU A 188 -4.88 13.34 -2.28
CA LEU A 188 -4.37 13.94 -1.04
C LEU A 188 -5.12 13.35 0.15
N GLY A 189 -4.40 12.66 1.03
CA GLY A 189 -4.91 12.24 2.33
C GLY A 189 -4.78 13.36 3.34
N LEU A 190 -5.85 13.64 4.07
CA LEU A 190 -5.87 14.61 5.16
C LEU A 190 -6.04 13.89 6.48
N GLU A 191 -5.27 14.28 7.49
CA GLU A 191 -5.32 13.72 8.84
C GLU A 191 -5.18 14.83 9.87
N CYS A 192 -6.00 14.77 10.93
CA CYS A 192 -5.81 15.64 12.08
C CYS A 192 -5.00 14.94 13.18
N GLY A 193 -3.99 15.60 13.72
CA GLY A 193 -3.04 15.05 14.69
C GLY A 193 -3.55 14.99 16.13
N GLY A 194 -4.76 14.52 16.41
CA GLY A 194 -5.20 14.33 17.79
C GLY A 194 -6.53 14.96 18.16
N SER A 195 -7.56 14.77 17.38
CA SER A 195 -8.93 15.27 17.65
C SER A 195 -8.99 16.80 17.79
N ASP A 196 -8.16 17.52 17.07
CA ASP A 196 -8.18 18.96 17.06
C ASP A 196 -9.34 19.47 16.22
N ALA A 197 -10.32 20.10 16.88
CA ALA A 197 -11.48 20.69 16.23
C ALA A 197 -11.10 21.81 15.24
N TYR A 198 -9.96 22.45 15.41
CA TYR A 198 -9.52 23.55 14.52
C TYR A 198 -9.13 23.06 13.12
N SER A 199 -8.72 21.80 12.97
CA SER A 199 -8.45 21.24 11.64
C SER A 199 -9.68 21.24 10.74
N GLY A 200 -10.89 21.11 11.30
CA GLY A 200 -12.15 21.22 10.57
C GLY A 200 -12.48 22.65 10.10
N ILE A 201 -11.80 23.66 10.64
CA ILE A 201 -11.99 25.08 10.27
C ILE A 201 -10.88 25.55 9.32
N THR A 202 -9.68 24.96 9.41
CA THR A 202 -8.47 25.40 8.70
C THR A 202 -8.05 24.44 7.60
N ALA A 203 -7.36 23.34 7.96
CA ALA A 203 -6.70 22.46 7.01
C ALA A 203 -7.66 21.63 6.15
N ASN A 204 -8.78 21.15 6.72
CA ASN A 204 -9.69 20.26 5.98
C ASN A 204 -10.55 20.98 4.94
N PRO A 205 -10.97 22.25 5.14
CA PRO A 205 -11.69 23.01 4.12
C PRO A 205 -10.80 23.54 3.00
N SER A 206 -9.49 23.66 3.23
CA SER A 206 -8.52 24.20 2.27
C SER A 206 -8.16 23.20 1.17
#